data_c776774d61e232affb995e1e9fd47857
#
_entry.id   c776774d61e232affb995e1e9fd47857
#
_cell.length_a   1.000
_cell.length_b   1.000
_cell.length_c   1.000
_cell.angle_alpha   90.00
_cell.angle_beta   90.00
_cell.angle_gamma   90.00
#
_symmetry.space_group_name_H-M   'P 1'
#
loop_
_entity.id
_entity.type
_entity.pdbx_description
1 polymer ?
#
loop_
_entity_poly.entity_id
_entity_poly.type
_entity_poly.pdbx_seq_one_letter_code
_entity_poly.pdbx_strand_id
1 'polypeptide(L)'
;MTLNTRPSTAADENPFFEAWTTPFGVPPFGRIKTGHFVPAYDRAFAEHEAEIEKIGSQAEPPTFENTILALENAGRALQRVDDVFGQLVNADSSDELLACERDIAPRVAAHWAKIRMNEKLFVRLDALFKKRDSLRLTPEQQRVLERHHTRSRREGAALDPDKRKRLAAIVERVAALGTAFSQNVLADEQSYTMVLEGEADLAGLPDFVRDAAKAAARERGMAGKHVITLQRSSVEPFLQFSSRRDLREKAFRAWIARGDGGGKTDNKAIIAETIALRAERAKLLGYPSFAHYRLDDAMAKTPEAVRNLLQTVWKPARVSALKDRDEMQEIIREEGGNFKLAAWDWRWVRASRCVRRWSRALCTR
;
A
#
# COMPACT_ATOMS: atom_id res chain seq x y z
N MET A 1 15.40 -28.81 47.76
CA MET A 1 14.89 -28.91 46.37
C MET A 1 14.89 -27.50 45.78
N THR A 2 15.94 -27.14 45.09
CA THR A 2 16.11 -25.87 44.39
C THR A 2 15.52 -26.02 42.99
N LEU A 3 14.39 -25.36 42.75
CA LEU A 3 13.77 -25.24 41.42
C LEU A 3 14.70 -24.41 40.54
N ASN A 4 15.33 -25.08 39.61
CA ASN A 4 16.20 -24.49 38.58
C ASN A 4 15.25 -23.85 37.52
N THR A 5 14.81 -22.63 37.75
CA THR A 5 14.09 -21.85 36.74
C THR A 5 15.10 -21.42 35.66
N ARG A 6 15.11 -22.12 34.51
CA ARG A 6 15.75 -21.62 33.31
C ARG A 6 15.17 -20.23 33.02
N PRO A 7 16.00 -19.22 32.70
CA PRO A 7 15.47 -17.97 32.21
C PRO A 7 14.72 -18.25 30.88
N SER A 8 13.42 -17.96 30.86
CA SER A 8 12.60 -17.97 29.63
C SER A 8 13.25 -17.02 28.63
N THR A 9 13.63 -17.54 27.47
CA THR A 9 14.12 -16.69 26.37
C THR A 9 12.91 -15.98 25.74
N ALA A 10 13.08 -14.77 25.20
CA ALA A 10 12.00 -14.00 24.56
C ALA A 10 11.27 -14.80 23.45
N ALA A 11 11.84 -15.90 22.98
CA ALA A 11 11.21 -16.83 22.05
C ALA A 11 10.13 -17.71 22.70
N ASP A 12 10.26 -18.02 24.04
CA ASP A 12 9.30 -18.89 24.74
C ASP A 12 7.99 -18.17 25.10
N GLU A 13 7.94 -16.84 25.02
CA GLU A 13 6.77 -16.01 25.36
C GLU A 13 6.13 -15.31 24.12
N ASN A 14 6.52 -15.69 22.91
CA ASN A 14 6.02 -15.02 21.70
C ASN A 14 4.53 -15.35 21.46
N PRO A 15 3.62 -14.33 21.49
CA PRO A 15 2.18 -14.54 21.35
C PRO A 15 1.75 -15.17 20.01
N PHE A 16 2.59 -15.14 18.99
CA PHE A 16 2.32 -15.80 17.71
C PHE A 16 2.46 -17.34 17.78
N PHE A 17 3.12 -17.86 18.80
CA PHE A 17 3.33 -19.31 18.99
C PHE A 17 2.25 -19.98 19.82
N GLU A 18 1.31 -19.18 20.33
CA GLU A 18 0.20 -19.63 21.17
C GLU A 18 -1.14 -19.54 20.43
N ALA A 19 -2.13 -20.30 20.91
CA ALA A 19 -3.52 -20.07 20.52
C ALA A 19 -4.04 -18.79 21.18
N TRP A 20 -4.69 -17.90 20.42
CA TRP A 20 -5.28 -16.71 20.99
C TRP A 20 -6.64 -17.02 21.63
N THR A 21 -6.73 -16.78 22.94
CA THR A 21 -7.95 -16.99 23.74
C THR A 21 -8.73 -15.71 23.98
N THR A 22 -8.35 -14.63 23.32
CA THR A 22 -9.04 -13.32 23.35
C THR A 22 -10.44 -13.43 22.76
N PRO A 23 -11.38 -12.57 23.19
CA PRO A 23 -12.71 -12.52 22.58
C PRO A 23 -12.63 -12.39 21.06
N PHE A 24 -13.41 -13.20 20.33
CA PHE A 24 -13.42 -13.26 18.85
C PHE A 24 -12.10 -13.63 18.19
N GLY A 25 -11.10 -14.12 18.93
CA GLY A 25 -9.78 -14.43 18.39
C GLY A 25 -8.97 -13.21 17.98
N VAL A 26 -9.28 -12.03 18.53
CA VAL A 26 -8.55 -10.78 18.26
C VAL A 26 -7.08 -10.93 18.67
N PRO A 27 -6.10 -10.44 17.87
CA PRO A 27 -4.70 -10.48 18.28
C PRO A 27 -4.47 -9.85 19.66
N PRO A 28 -3.67 -10.43 20.55
CA PRO A 28 -3.38 -9.87 21.87
C PRO A 28 -2.40 -8.69 21.75
N PHE A 29 -2.81 -7.58 21.13
CA PHE A 29 -1.97 -6.43 20.80
C PHE A 29 -1.17 -5.90 22.00
N GLY A 30 -1.72 -5.92 23.22
CA GLY A 30 -1.02 -5.47 24.42
C GLY A 30 0.18 -6.36 24.83
N ARG A 31 0.29 -7.57 24.27
CA ARG A 31 1.41 -8.51 24.50
C ARG A 31 2.38 -8.55 23.32
N ILE A 32 1.97 -8.14 22.13
CA ILE A 32 2.78 -8.17 20.92
C ILE A 32 3.79 -7.02 20.95
N LYS A 33 5.06 -7.34 20.72
CA LYS A 33 6.18 -6.39 20.63
C LYS A 33 6.88 -6.54 19.29
N THR A 34 7.58 -5.49 18.84
CA THR A 34 8.33 -5.51 17.57
C THR A 34 9.29 -6.69 17.47
N GLY A 35 10.01 -6.99 18.55
CA GLY A 35 10.95 -8.13 18.58
C GLY A 35 10.32 -9.53 18.44
N HIS A 36 8.99 -9.65 18.49
CA HIS A 36 8.29 -10.91 18.26
C HIS A 36 8.12 -11.24 16.77
N PHE A 37 8.16 -10.24 15.87
CA PHE A 37 7.83 -10.45 14.46
C PHE A 37 8.86 -11.29 13.73
N VAL A 38 10.15 -10.97 13.82
CA VAL A 38 11.19 -11.72 13.10
C VAL A 38 11.15 -13.21 13.44
N PRO A 39 11.19 -13.65 14.73
CA PRO A 39 11.07 -15.06 15.07
C PRO A 39 9.74 -15.69 14.62
N ALA A 40 8.63 -14.92 14.63
CA ALA A 40 7.33 -15.41 14.18
C ALA A 40 7.32 -15.65 12.66
N TYR A 41 7.88 -14.76 11.88
CA TYR A 41 8.03 -14.95 10.43
C TYR A 41 8.96 -16.12 10.11
N ASP A 42 10.08 -16.27 10.81
CA ASP A 42 11.01 -17.38 10.58
C ASP A 42 10.33 -18.73 10.76
N ARG A 43 9.59 -18.88 11.84
CA ARG A 43 8.81 -20.09 12.10
C ARG A 43 7.70 -20.28 11.08
N ALA A 44 6.95 -19.25 10.78
CA ALA A 44 5.83 -19.29 9.82
C ALA A 44 6.28 -19.62 8.39
N PHE A 45 7.44 -19.12 7.96
CA PHE A 45 8.04 -19.51 6.68
C PHE A 45 8.38 -21.00 6.65
N ALA A 46 9.05 -21.50 7.69
CA ALA A 46 9.44 -22.91 7.78
C ALA A 46 8.21 -23.84 7.79
N GLU A 47 7.17 -23.49 8.56
CA GLU A 47 5.90 -24.25 8.62
C GLU A 47 5.21 -24.27 7.24
N HIS A 48 5.07 -23.11 6.59
CA HIS A 48 4.44 -23.03 5.27
C HIS A 48 5.24 -23.79 4.21
N GLU A 49 6.57 -23.71 4.21
CA GLU A 49 7.42 -24.47 3.28
C GLU A 49 7.25 -25.99 3.47
N ALA A 50 7.15 -26.46 4.71
CA ALA A 50 6.90 -27.87 5.00
C ALA A 50 5.52 -28.33 4.53
N GLU A 51 4.48 -27.49 4.70
CA GLU A 51 3.14 -27.77 4.19
C GLU A 51 3.13 -27.87 2.66
N ILE A 52 3.79 -26.95 1.96
CA ILE A 52 3.90 -26.97 0.49
C ILE A 52 4.71 -28.17 -0.01
N GLU A 53 5.82 -28.51 0.65
CA GLU A 53 6.60 -29.71 0.29
C GLU A 53 5.76 -30.99 0.48
N LYS A 54 4.99 -31.08 1.56
CA LYS A 54 4.06 -32.19 1.79
C LYS A 54 3.01 -32.31 0.67
N ILE A 55 2.45 -31.18 0.21
CA ILE A 55 1.50 -31.18 -0.91
C ILE A 55 2.20 -31.59 -2.21
N GLY A 56 3.39 -31.04 -2.48
CA GLY A 56 4.11 -31.28 -3.73
C GLY A 56 4.67 -32.68 -3.89
N SER A 57 5.13 -33.30 -2.77
CA SER A 57 5.89 -34.55 -2.79
C SER A 57 5.05 -35.80 -2.49
N GLN A 58 3.76 -35.66 -2.19
CA GLN A 58 2.91 -36.82 -1.94
C GLN A 58 2.78 -37.75 -3.17
N ALA A 59 2.77 -39.06 -2.92
CA ALA A 59 2.75 -40.09 -3.97
C ALA A 59 1.37 -40.25 -4.63
N GLU A 60 0.30 -39.90 -3.92
CA GLU A 60 -1.04 -40.04 -4.42
C GLU A 60 -1.30 -39.14 -5.64
N PRO A 61 -2.08 -39.57 -6.62
CA PRO A 61 -2.49 -38.72 -7.73
C PRO A 61 -3.14 -37.43 -7.25
N PRO A 62 -2.92 -36.28 -7.93
CA PRO A 62 -3.52 -35.02 -7.52
C PRO A 62 -5.05 -35.07 -7.62
N THR A 63 -5.71 -34.65 -6.54
CA THR A 63 -7.14 -34.38 -6.44
C THR A 63 -7.39 -32.95 -6.03
N PHE A 64 -8.63 -32.47 -6.11
CA PHE A 64 -8.98 -31.14 -5.62
C PHE A 64 -8.67 -31.01 -4.12
N GLU A 65 -9.01 -32.04 -3.34
CA GLU A 65 -8.86 -32.06 -1.89
C GLU A 65 -7.40 -32.09 -1.46
N ASN A 66 -6.60 -33.01 -2.03
CA ASN A 66 -5.21 -33.20 -1.61
C ASN A 66 -4.23 -32.19 -2.22
N THR A 67 -4.69 -31.33 -3.13
CA THR A 67 -3.85 -30.32 -3.79
C THR A 67 -4.42 -28.92 -3.63
N ILE A 68 -5.64 -28.65 -4.10
CA ILE A 68 -6.20 -27.29 -4.07
C ILE A 68 -6.66 -26.92 -2.67
N LEU A 69 -7.50 -27.74 -2.04
CA LEU A 69 -8.00 -27.49 -0.69
C LEU A 69 -6.87 -27.53 0.34
N ALA A 70 -5.89 -28.41 0.16
CA ALA A 70 -4.71 -28.45 0.99
C ALA A 70 -3.88 -27.13 0.85
N LEU A 71 -3.74 -26.59 -0.37
CA LEU A 71 -3.05 -25.32 -0.63
C LEU A 71 -3.80 -24.12 -0.04
N GLU A 72 -5.14 -24.08 -0.14
CA GLU A 72 -5.97 -23.02 0.48
C GLU A 72 -5.87 -23.02 2.02
N ASN A 73 -5.56 -24.16 2.63
CA ASN A 73 -5.38 -24.29 4.06
C ASN A 73 -3.93 -24.10 4.53
N ALA A 74 -2.97 -24.07 3.62
CA ALA A 74 -1.56 -23.88 3.94
C ALA A 74 -1.24 -22.40 4.27
N GLY A 75 -0.17 -22.18 5.05
CA GLY A 75 0.35 -20.85 5.36
C GLY A 75 -0.50 -20.02 6.34
N ARG A 76 -1.40 -20.62 7.10
CA ARG A 76 -2.24 -19.88 8.07
C ARG A 76 -1.43 -19.20 9.17
N ALA A 77 -0.33 -19.81 9.62
CA ALA A 77 0.57 -19.19 10.58
C ALA A 77 1.22 -17.93 10.00
N LEU A 78 1.67 -17.98 8.74
CA LEU A 78 2.25 -16.84 8.03
C LEU A 78 1.22 -15.72 7.84
N GLN A 79 0.02 -16.05 7.39
CA GLN A 79 -1.06 -15.07 7.22
C GLN A 79 -1.37 -14.36 8.55
N ARG A 80 -1.46 -15.11 9.65
CA ARG A 80 -1.72 -14.55 10.98
C ARG A 80 -0.65 -13.54 11.43
N VAL A 81 0.63 -13.80 11.16
CA VAL A 81 1.72 -12.86 11.47
C VAL A 81 1.68 -11.64 10.55
N ASP A 82 1.50 -11.87 9.25
CA ASP A 82 1.51 -10.84 8.21
C ASP A 82 0.35 -9.84 8.37
N ASP A 83 -0.86 -10.33 8.66
CA ASP A 83 -2.03 -9.49 8.90
C ASP A 83 -1.81 -8.54 10.10
N VAL A 84 -1.27 -9.04 11.22
CA VAL A 84 -0.99 -8.20 12.41
C VAL A 84 0.13 -7.21 12.14
N PHE A 85 1.22 -7.67 11.53
CA PHE A 85 2.35 -6.82 11.19
C PHE A 85 1.95 -5.67 10.27
N GLY A 86 1.26 -5.99 9.19
CA GLY A 86 0.78 -5.00 8.22
C GLY A 86 -0.16 -3.96 8.83
N GLN A 87 -1.04 -4.37 9.75
CA GLN A 87 -1.92 -3.43 10.46
C GLN A 87 -1.12 -2.47 11.35
N LEU A 88 -0.16 -2.97 12.13
CA LEU A 88 0.65 -2.12 13.00
C LEU A 88 1.56 -1.17 12.21
N VAL A 89 2.19 -1.62 11.14
CA VAL A 89 2.99 -0.75 10.24
C VAL A 89 2.14 0.40 9.68
N ASN A 90 0.88 0.14 9.32
CA ASN A 90 0.02 1.15 8.71
C ASN A 90 -0.70 2.07 9.71
N ALA A 91 -1.02 1.57 10.92
CA ALA A 91 -1.86 2.30 11.87
C ALA A 91 -1.10 2.87 13.07
N ASP A 92 -0.01 2.22 13.50
CA ASP A 92 0.76 2.59 14.69
C ASP A 92 2.26 2.30 14.49
N SER A 93 2.83 2.93 13.48
CA SER A 93 4.24 2.73 13.10
C SER A 93 5.22 3.37 14.08
N SER A 94 6.35 2.72 14.30
CA SER A 94 7.52 3.24 15.03
C SER A 94 8.79 3.04 14.20
N ASP A 95 9.87 3.75 14.54
CA ASP A 95 11.16 3.57 13.85
C ASP A 95 11.68 2.13 13.92
N GLU A 96 11.46 1.45 15.05
CA GLU A 96 11.80 0.05 15.25
C GLU A 96 10.96 -0.87 14.35
N LEU A 97 9.65 -0.62 14.24
CA LEU A 97 8.75 -1.39 13.38
C LEU A 97 9.06 -1.18 11.90
N LEU A 98 9.38 0.06 11.49
CA LEU A 98 9.81 0.38 10.13
C LEU A 98 11.17 -0.25 9.79
N ALA A 99 12.07 -0.37 10.77
CA ALA A 99 13.32 -1.13 10.58
C ALA A 99 13.05 -2.61 10.37
N CYS A 100 12.14 -3.20 11.16
CA CYS A 100 11.67 -4.57 10.99
C CYS A 100 11.02 -4.79 9.62
N GLU A 101 10.21 -3.83 9.11
CA GLU A 101 9.60 -3.90 7.78
C GLU A 101 10.65 -3.97 6.66
N ARG A 102 11.72 -3.17 6.76
CA ARG A 102 12.83 -3.21 5.78
C ARG A 102 13.50 -4.58 5.69
N ASP A 103 13.61 -5.30 6.81
CA ASP A 103 14.16 -6.66 6.84
C ASP A 103 13.14 -7.69 6.32
N ILE A 104 11.90 -7.62 6.76
CA ILE A 104 10.87 -8.63 6.50
C ILE A 104 10.31 -8.56 5.09
N ALA A 105 10.06 -7.37 4.53
CA ALA A 105 9.37 -7.24 3.24
C ALA A 105 10.07 -8.00 2.07
N PRO A 106 11.40 -7.93 1.90
CA PRO A 106 12.07 -8.73 0.86
C PRO A 106 12.00 -10.23 1.14
N ARG A 107 12.02 -10.65 2.41
CA ARG A 107 11.92 -12.07 2.80
C ARG A 107 10.55 -12.65 2.54
N VAL A 108 9.48 -11.92 2.84
CA VAL A 108 8.09 -12.28 2.48
C VAL A 108 7.96 -12.41 0.97
N ALA A 109 8.49 -11.45 0.21
CA ALA A 109 8.44 -11.48 -1.25
C ALA A 109 9.19 -12.69 -1.82
N ALA A 110 10.38 -13.00 -1.30
CA ALA A 110 11.17 -14.16 -1.70
C ALA A 110 10.44 -15.48 -1.37
N HIS A 111 9.86 -15.58 -0.16
CA HIS A 111 9.08 -16.73 0.26
C HIS A 111 7.91 -17.01 -0.68
N TRP A 112 7.07 -15.99 -0.97
CA TRP A 112 5.95 -16.16 -1.90
C TRP A 112 6.40 -16.49 -3.32
N ALA A 113 7.53 -15.92 -3.78
CA ALA A 113 8.11 -16.26 -5.07
C ALA A 113 8.52 -17.75 -5.12
N LYS A 114 9.18 -18.25 -4.05
CA LYS A 114 9.57 -19.66 -3.90
C LYS A 114 8.37 -20.59 -3.97
N ILE A 115 7.29 -20.30 -3.22
CA ILE A 115 6.07 -21.12 -3.22
C ILE A 115 5.41 -21.14 -4.61
N ARG A 116 5.22 -19.96 -5.21
CA ARG A 116 4.51 -19.81 -6.50
C ARG A 116 5.28 -20.40 -7.68
N MET A 117 6.61 -20.45 -7.58
CA MET A 117 7.50 -21.05 -8.57
C MET A 117 7.86 -22.50 -8.26
N ASN A 118 7.24 -23.12 -7.23
CA ASN A 118 7.52 -24.50 -6.85
C ASN A 118 7.09 -25.46 -7.96
N GLU A 119 8.07 -26.16 -8.52
CA GLU A 119 7.86 -27.05 -9.67
C GLU A 119 7.00 -28.26 -9.32
N LYS A 120 7.23 -28.92 -8.17
CA LYS A 120 6.46 -30.08 -7.72
C LYS A 120 4.98 -29.74 -7.56
N LEU A 121 4.70 -28.58 -6.91
CA LEU A 121 3.35 -28.06 -6.75
C LEU A 121 2.72 -27.73 -8.11
N PHE A 122 3.48 -27.06 -9.00
CA PHE A 122 2.97 -26.71 -10.33
C PHE A 122 2.62 -27.94 -11.18
N VAL A 123 3.42 -29.00 -11.14
CA VAL A 123 3.11 -30.26 -11.84
C VAL A 123 1.75 -30.81 -11.39
N ARG A 124 1.43 -30.78 -10.10
CA ARG A 124 0.14 -31.22 -9.57
C ARG A 124 -1.01 -30.30 -10.00
N LEU A 125 -0.82 -29.00 -9.92
CA LEU A 125 -1.79 -27.98 -10.39
C LEU A 125 -2.08 -28.14 -11.89
N ASP A 126 -1.05 -28.29 -12.72
CA ASP A 126 -1.17 -28.45 -14.16
C ASP A 126 -1.87 -29.75 -14.56
N ALA A 127 -1.59 -30.84 -13.84
CA ALA A 127 -2.27 -32.13 -14.05
C ALA A 127 -3.77 -32.03 -13.74
N LEU A 128 -4.17 -31.34 -12.66
CA LEU A 128 -5.58 -31.09 -12.36
C LEU A 128 -6.21 -30.13 -13.37
N PHE A 129 -5.53 -29.08 -13.75
CA PHE A 129 -6.03 -28.10 -14.71
C PHE A 129 -6.31 -28.73 -16.09
N LYS A 130 -5.45 -29.62 -16.56
CA LYS A 130 -5.64 -30.37 -17.80
C LYS A 130 -6.87 -31.32 -17.77
N LYS A 131 -7.24 -31.79 -16.60
CA LYS A 131 -8.39 -32.71 -16.39
C LYS A 131 -9.64 -31.99 -15.86
N ARG A 132 -9.63 -30.67 -15.68
CA ARG A 132 -10.66 -29.88 -14.97
C ARG A 132 -12.09 -30.19 -15.43
N ASP A 133 -12.29 -30.38 -16.74
CA ASP A 133 -13.63 -30.61 -17.32
C ASP A 133 -14.18 -31.99 -16.94
N SER A 134 -13.32 -32.94 -16.54
CA SER A 134 -13.70 -34.32 -16.12
C SER A 134 -13.84 -34.49 -14.61
N LEU A 135 -13.39 -33.49 -13.80
CA LEU A 135 -13.33 -33.59 -12.33
C LEU A 135 -14.67 -33.36 -11.62
N ARG A 136 -15.75 -33.06 -12.34
CA ARG A 136 -17.08 -32.74 -11.77
C ARG A 136 -17.02 -31.68 -10.66
N LEU A 137 -16.15 -30.67 -10.78
CA LEU A 137 -16.00 -29.59 -9.84
C LEU A 137 -17.22 -28.65 -9.90
N THR A 138 -17.55 -28.04 -8.77
CA THR A 138 -18.49 -26.91 -8.78
C THR A 138 -17.90 -25.76 -9.55
N PRO A 139 -18.70 -24.76 -10.02
CA PRO A 139 -18.17 -23.58 -10.70
C PRO A 139 -17.14 -22.81 -9.87
N GLU A 140 -17.34 -22.74 -8.55
CA GLU A 140 -16.41 -22.12 -7.62
C GLU A 140 -15.09 -22.91 -7.55
N GLN A 141 -15.15 -24.21 -7.34
CA GLN A 141 -13.96 -25.08 -7.29
C GLN A 141 -13.16 -25.02 -8.60
N GLN A 142 -13.84 -25.04 -9.74
CA GLN A 142 -13.21 -24.88 -11.04
C GLN A 142 -12.50 -23.53 -11.13
N ARG A 143 -13.15 -22.45 -10.67
CA ARG A 143 -12.56 -21.12 -10.67
C ARG A 143 -11.34 -21.01 -9.76
N VAL A 144 -11.37 -21.63 -8.58
CA VAL A 144 -10.22 -21.65 -7.64
C VAL A 144 -9.05 -22.39 -8.29
N LEU A 145 -9.25 -23.55 -8.88
CA LEU A 145 -8.23 -24.30 -9.63
C LEU A 145 -7.63 -23.46 -10.77
N GLU A 146 -8.47 -22.81 -11.59
CA GLU A 146 -8.02 -21.92 -12.66
C GLU A 146 -7.16 -20.77 -12.13
N ARG A 147 -7.55 -20.18 -11.00
CA ARG A 147 -6.82 -19.08 -10.37
C ARG A 147 -5.44 -19.51 -9.89
N HIS A 148 -5.33 -20.64 -9.19
CA HIS A 148 -4.05 -21.18 -8.76
C HIS A 148 -3.13 -21.51 -9.93
N HIS A 149 -3.64 -22.21 -10.93
CA HIS A 149 -2.86 -22.56 -12.13
C HIS A 149 -2.37 -21.30 -12.86
N THR A 150 -3.28 -20.35 -13.14
CA THR A 150 -2.94 -19.10 -13.81
C THR A 150 -1.92 -18.30 -13.02
N ARG A 151 -2.08 -18.18 -11.70
CA ARG A 151 -1.16 -17.47 -10.82
C ARG A 151 0.24 -18.08 -10.87
N SER A 152 0.36 -19.42 -10.66
CA SER A 152 1.65 -20.11 -10.70
C SER A 152 2.35 -19.95 -12.04
N ARG A 153 1.63 -20.09 -13.15
CA ARG A 153 2.18 -19.90 -14.50
C ARG A 153 2.68 -18.45 -14.70
N ARG A 154 1.90 -17.46 -14.28
CA ARG A 154 2.25 -16.03 -14.40
C ARG A 154 3.36 -15.58 -13.45
N GLU A 155 3.58 -16.31 -12.37
CA GLU A 155 4.70 -16.09 -11.44
C GLU A 155 5.97 -16.84 -11.87
N GLY A 156 5.92 -17.64 -12.96
CA GLY A 156 7.08 -18.23 -13.58
C GLY A 156 7.31 -19.71 -13.28
N ALA A 157 6.33 -20.44 -12.73
CA ALA A 157 6.49 -21.86 -12.44
C ALA A 157 6.82 -22.73 -13.68
N ALA A 158 6.41 -22.28 -14.87
CA ALA A 158 6.72 -22.93 -16.15
C ALA A 158 8.07 -22.49 -16.76
N LEU A 159 8.81 -21.57 -16.13
CA LEU A 159 10.12 -21.11 -16.64
C LEU A 159 11.22 -22.12 -16.35
N ASP A 160 12.29 -22.06 -17.15
CA ASP A 160 13.52 -22.78 -16.85
C ASP A 160 14.17 -22.27 -15.54
N PRO A 161 15.06 -23.09 -14.90
CA PRO A 161 15.63 -22.74 -13.59
C PRO A 161 16.33 -21.38 -13.52
N ASP A 162 17.07 -21.01 -14.57
CA ASP A 162 17.82 -19.75 -14.60
C ASP A 162 16.90 -18.54 -14.65
N LYS A 163 15.87 -18.59 -15.51
CA LYS A 163 14.85 -17.54 -15.58
C LYS A 163 14.03 -17.46 -14.31
N ARG A 164 13.70 -18.60 -13.65
CA ARG A 164 13.03 -18.61 -12.34
C ARG A 164 13.87 -17.91 -11.27
N LYS A 165 15.18 -18.23 -11.19
CA LYS A 165 16.09 -17.57 -10.26
C LYS A 165 16.17 -16.06 -10.48
N ARG A 166 16.25 -15.63 -11.77
CA ARG A 166 16.26 -14.20 -12.10
C ARG A 166 14.95 -13.53 -11.73
N LEU A 167 13.81 -14.17 -12.01
CA LEU A 167 12.48 -13.66 -11.65
C LEU A 167 12.32 -13.50 -10.14
N ALA A 168 12.79 -14.46 -9.34
CA ALA A 168 12.78 -14.39 -7.88
C ALA A 168 13.56 -13.16 -7.38
N ALA A 169 14.78 -12.96 -7.88
CA ALA A 169 15.59 -11.79 -7.54
C ALA A 169 14.93 -10.45 -7.92
N ILE A 170 14.24 -10.40 -9.07
CA ILE A 170 13.48 -9.21 -9.47
C ILE A 170 12.32 -8.94 -8.49
N VAL A 171 11.58 -9.96 -8.10
CA VAL A 171 10.43 -9.82 -7.19
C VAL A 171 10.89 -9.31 -5.82
N GLU A 172 11.94 -9.91 -5.27
CA GLU A 172 12.55 -9.49 -4.00
C GLU A 172 13.04 -8.04 -4.06
N ARG A 173 13.79 -7.69 -5.12
CA ARG A 173 14.32 -6.33 -5.28
C ARG A 173 13.21 -5.29 -5.42
N VAL A 174 12.16 -5.58 -6.19
CA VAL A 174 11.01 -4.68 -6.34
C VAL A 174 10.26 -4.49 -5.03
N ALA A 175 10.16 -5.51 -4.18
CA ALA A 175 9.57 -5.38 -2.85
C ALA A 175 10.40 -4.43 -1.96
N ALA A 176 11.72 -4.63 -1.90
CA ALA A 176 12.62 -3.75 -1.15
C ALA A 176 12.55 -2.29 -1.62
N LEU A 177 12.50 -2.08 -2.94
CA LEU A 177 12.34 -0.74 -3.53
C LEU A 177 10.98 -0.12 -3.16
N GLY A 178 9.91 -0.91 -3.11
CA GLY A 178 8.58 -0.46 -2.70
C GLY A 178 8.55 0.03 -1.25
N THR A 179 9.15 -0.72 -0.34
CA THR A 179 9.29 -0.35 1.07
C THR A 179 10.10 0.94 1.21
N ALA A 180 11.28 1.02 0.57
CA ALA A 180 12.12 2.22 0.59
C ALA A 180 11.38 3.46 0.05
N PHE A 181 10.62 3.30 -1.05
CA PHE A 181 9.79 4.36 -1.61
C PHE A 181 8.79 4.92 -0.58
N SER A 182 8.05 4.03 0.05
CA SER A 182 7.02 4.43 1.02
C SER A 182 7.61 5.10 2.26
N GLN A 183 8.72 4.56 2.78
CA GLN A 183 9.42 5.14 3.93
C GLN A 183 10.02 6.51 3.62
N ASN A 184 10.54 6.75 2.41
CA ASN A 184 11.02 8.06 1.99
C ASN A 184 9.90 9.11 1.97
N VAL A 185 8.72 8.74 1.44
CA VAL A 185 7.55 9.64 1.46
C VAL A 185 7.11 9.95 2.88
N LEU A 186 7.07 8.93 3.75
CA LEU A 186 6.71 9.09 5.16
C LEU A 186 7.72 9.98 5.91
N ALA A 187 9.02 9.81 5.65
CA ALA A 187 10.06 10.65 6.25
C ALA A 187 9.90 12.13 5.87
N ASP A 188 9.57 12.42 4.60
CA ASP A 188 9.27 13.80 4.17
C ASP A 188 8.02 14.35 4.87
N GLU A 189 6.97 13.54 5.07
CA GLU A 189 5.78 13.95 5.81
C GLU A 189 6.08 14.28 7.28
N GLN A 190 6.90 13.46 7.94
CA GLN A 190 7.23 13.60 9.35
C GLN A 190 8.19 14.76 9.61
N SER A 191 9.18 14.98 8.72
CA SER A 191 10.20 16.01 8.89
C SER A 191 9.69 17.41 8.59
N TYR A 192 8.65 17.56 7.76
CA TYR A 192 8.16 18.88 7.38
C TYR A 192 7.40 19.56 8.50
N THR A 193 7.76 20.81 8.73
CA THR A 193 7.15 21.68 9.74
C THR A 193 7.00 23.08 9.18
N MET A 194 5.76 23.57 9.05
CA MET A 194 5.48 24.96 8.72
C MET A 194 4.86 25.63 9.96
N VAL A 195 5.67 26.46 10.64
CA VAL A 195 5.21 27.22 11.79
C VAL A 195 4.41 28.43 11.30
N LEU A 196 3.23 28.65 11.91
CA LEU A 196 2.43 29.85 11.75
C LEU A 196 2.81 30.83 12.85
N GLU A 197 3.39 31.98 12.48
CA GLU A 197 4.10 32.86 13.43
C GLU A 197 3.19 33.82 14.20
N GLY A 198 1.94 34.00 13.79
CA GLY A 198 1.03 34.93 14.48
C GLY A 198 -0.41 34.86 13.97
N GLU A 199 -1.28 35.71 14.54
CA GLU A 199 -2.71 35.72 14.20
C GLU A 199 -2.98 35.96 12.70
N ALA A 200 -2.13 36.73 12.02
CA ALA A 200 -2.24 36.97 10.57
C ALA A 200 -2.09 35.66 9.78
N ASP A 201 -1.27 34.71 10.22
CA ASP A 201 -1.06 33.43 9.57
C ASP A 201 -2.23 32.45 9.83
N LEU A 202 -2.99 32.70 10.89
CA LEU A 202 -4.18 31.94 11.25
C LEU A 202 -5.46 32.44 10.56
N ALA A 203 -5.35 33.51 9.75
CA ALA A 203 -6.50 34.12 9.09
C ALA A 203 -7.26 33.08 8.23
N GLY A 204 -8.58 33.01 8.41
CA GLY A 204 -9.48 32.10 7.72
C GLY A 204 -9.52 30.68 8.28
N LEU A 205 -8.63 30.29 9.19
CA LEU A 205 -8.63 28.96 9.78
C LEU A 205 -9.72 28.83 10.84
N PRO A 206 -10.66 27.87 10.72
CA PRO A 206 -11.63 27.56 11.75
C PRO A 206 -10.96 26.90 12.97
N ASP A 207 -11.66 26.93 14.13
CA ASP A 207 -11.10 26.48 15.41
C ASP A 207 -10.56 25.06 15.38
N PHE A 208 -11.24 24.13 14.75
CA PHE A 208 -10.78 22.73 14.66
C PHE A 208 -9.43 22.59 13.92
N VAL A 209 -9.14 23.47 12.93
CA VAL A 209 -7.83 23.48 12.23
C VAL A 209 -6.77 24.11 13.11
N ARG A 210 -7.13 25.20 13.83
CA ARG A 210 -6.22 25.86 14.79
C ARG A 210 -5.84 24.91 15.92
N ASP A 211 -6.80 24.17 16.47
CA ASP A 211 -6.57 23.20 17.55
C ASP A 211 -5.71 22.03 17.10
N ALA A 212 -5.96 21.48 15.90
CA ALA A 212 -5.11 20.46 15.31
C ALA A 212 -3.66 20.98 15.09
N ALA A 213 -3.50 22.23 14.62
CA ALA A 213 -2.19 22.84 14.44
C ALA A 213 -1.46 23.07 15.77
N LYS A 214 -2.18 23.41 16.86
CA LYS A 214 -1.62 23.49 18.23
C LYS A 214 -1.17 22.11 18.73
N ALA A 215 -1.97 21.07 18.49
CA ALA A 215 -1.62 19.70 18.87
C ALA A 215 -0.34 19.25 18.15
N ALA A 216 -0.27 19.45 16.83
CA ALA A 216 0.91 19.13 16.02
C ALA A 216 2.18 19.91 16.48
N ALA A 217 2.02 21.15 16.96
CA ALA A 217 3.11 21.92 17.53
C ALA A 217 3.60 21.35 18.87
N ARG A 218 2.67 20.91 19.76
CA ARG A 218 3.03 20.27 21.04
C ARG A 218 3.81 18.98 20.84
N GLU A 219 3.35 18.12 19.92
CA GLU A 219 4.04 16.88 19.56
C GLU A 219 5.47 17.10 19.08
N ARG A 220 5.76 18.28 18.53
CA ARG A 220 7.09 18.68 18.03
C ARG A 220 7.89 19.55 19.01
N GLY A 221 7.46 19.63 20.28
CA GLY A 221 8.13 20.43 21.30
C GLY A 221 7.99 21.95 21.12
N MET A 222 7.05 22.42 20.28
CA MET A 222 6.82 23.83 19.97
C MET A 222 5.56 24.36 20.67
N ALA A 223 5.43 24.12 21.97
CA ALA A 223 4.27 24.55 22.75
C ALA A 223 3.99 26.06 22.57
N GLY A 224 2.72 26.42 22.43
CA GLY A 224 2.29 27.81 22.19
C GLY A 224 2.31 28.27 20.72
N LYS A 225 2.83 27.45 19.80
CA LYS A 225 2.79 27.70 18.36
C LYS A 225 1.70 26.90 17.66
N HIS A 226 1.53 27.15 16.37
CA HIS A 226 0.67 26.38 15.46
C HIS A 226 1.56 25.82 14.35
N VAL A 227 1.41 24.55 14.04
CA VAL A 227 2.21 23.85 13.01
C VAL A 227 1.33 23.17 11.99
N ILE A 228 1.61 23.39 10.72
CA ILE A 228 1.04 22.65 9.61
C ILE A 228 2.06 21.62 9.14
N THR A 229 1.60 20.38 8.99
CA THR A 229 2.39 19.24 8.51
C THR A 229 1.92 18.81 7.12
N LEU A 230 2.63 17.85 6.49
CA LEU A 230 2.20 17.30 5.19
C LEU A 230 1.22 16.13 5.32
N GLN A 231 0.85 15.75 6.53
CA GLN A 231 -0.24 14.80 6.74
C GLN A 231 -1.53 15.34 6.11
N ARG A 232 -2.26 14.44 5.46
CA ARG A 232 -3.48 14.81 4.73
C ARG A 232 -4.51 15.55 5.59
N SER A 233 -4.67 15.12 6.84
CA SER A 233 -5.55 15.75 7.84
C SER A 233 -5.12 17.16 8.25
N SER A 234 -3.86 17.55 8.06
CA SER A 234 -3.32 18.88 8.34
C SER A 234 -3.31 19.77 7.09
N VAL A 235 -2.69 19.29 5.99
CA VAL A 235 -2.47 20.12 4.80
C VAL A 235 -3.77 20.40 4.03
N GLU A 236 -4.67 19.43 3.89
CA GLU A 236 -5.90 19.64 3.11
C GLU A 236 -6.83 20.68 3.72
N PRO A 237 -7.17 20.65 5.05
CA PRO A 237 -7.95 21.70 5.67
C PRO A 237 -7.24 23.07 5.62
N PHE A 238 -5.90 23.09 5.79
CA PHE A 238 -5.14 24.32 5.65
C PHE A 238 -5.30 24.93 4.26
N LEU A 239 -5.13 24.15 3.19
CA LEU A 239 -5.32 24.60 1.80
C LEU A 239 -6.76 25.04 1.51
N GLN A 240 -7.73 24.52 2.25
CA GLN A 240 -9.15 24.83 2.07
C GLN A 240 -9.55 26.14 2.77
N PHE A 241 -9.03 26.41 3.95
CA PHE A 241 -9.53 27.48 4.81
C PHE A 241 -8.60 28.68 4.97
N SER A 242 -7.27 28.49 4.86
CA SER A 242 -6.33 29.59 5.08
C SER A 242 -6.54 30.72 4.07
N SER A 243 -6.67 31.95 4.56
CA SER A 243 -6.69 33.16 3.71
C SER A 243 -5.29 33.53 3.18
N ARG A 244 -4.22 33.00 3.76
CA ARG A 244 -2.82 33.25 3.38
C ARG A 244 -2.43 32.46 2.14
N ARG A 245 -2.57 33.10 0.99
CA ARG A 245 -2.26 32.50 -0.31
C ARG A 245 -0.81 32.04 -0.44
N ASP A 246 0.13 32.83 0.06
CA ASP A 246 1.56 32.52 0.08
C ASP A 246 1.88 31.27 0.91
N LEU A 247 1.23 31.11 2.07
CA LEU A 247 1.39 29.92 2.90
C LEU A 247 0.69 28.68 2.28
N ARG A 248 -0.45 28.85 1.60
CA ARG A 248 -1.07 27.77 0.81
C ARG A 248 -0.13 27.29 -0.29
N GLU A 249 0.50 28.22 -1.03
CA GLU A 249 1.50 27.86 -2.06
C GLU A 249 2.67 27.08 -1.45
N LYS A 250 3.23 27.56 -0.34
CA LYS A 250 4.34 26.91 0.38
C LYS A 250 3.96 25.49 0.81
N ALA A 251 2.82 25.30 1.47
CA ALA A 251 2.33 24.01 1.91
C ALA A 251 2.05 23.07 0.73
N PHE A 252 1.39 23.55 -0.33
CA PHE A 252 1.05 22.77 -1.52
C PHE A 252 2.31 22.28 -2.24
N ARG A 253 3.29 23.17 -2.46
CA ARG A 253 4.55 22.80 -3.13
C ARG A 253 5.32 21.74 -2.33
N ALA A 254 5.41 21.88 -1.02
CA ALA A 254 6.02 20.89 -0.16
C ALA A 254 5.24 19.55 -0.23
N TRP A 255 3.91 19.60 -0.22
CA TRP A 255 3.06 18.42 -0.24
C TRP A 255 3.20 17.59 -1.52
N ILE A 256 3.27 18.23 -2.68
CA ILE A 256 3.44 17.54 -3.96
C ILE A 256 4.88 17.11 -4.25
N ALA A 257 5.86 17.65 -3.52
CA ALA A 257 7.27 17.33 -3.69
C ALA A 257 7.77 16.18 -2.78
N ARG A 258 6.88 15.53 -2.03
CA ARG A 258 7.25 14.38 -1.20
C ARG A 258 7.86 13.26 -2.05
N GLY A 259 9.04 12.80 -1.63
CA GLY A 259 9.82 11.82 -2.38
C GLY A 259 10.44 12.34 -3.70
N ASP A 260 10.38 13.65 -3.95
CA ASP A 260 10.91 14.32 -5.16
C ASP A 260 11.72 15.60 -4.81
N GLY A 261 12.01 15.84 -3.54
CA GLY A 261 12.69 17.04 -3.06
C GLY A 261 14.22 17.04 -3.22
N GLY A 262 14.81 15.98 -3.74
CA GLY A 262 16.26 15.73 -3.71
C GLY A 262 16.73 15.24 -2.33
N GLY A 263 17.98 14.81 -2.22
CA GLY A 263 18.56 14.32 -0.97
C GLY A 263 18.25 12.86 -0.67
N LYS A 264 18.22 12.52 0.63
CA LYS A 264 18.14 11.12 1.10
C LYS A 264 16.79 10.45 0.85
N THR A 265 15.72 11.24 0.75
CA THR A 265 14.35 10.77 0.56
C THR A 265 13.87 10.84 -0.89
N ASP A 266 14.77 11.17 -1.84
CA ASP A 266 14.43 11.24 -3.26
C ASP A 266 14.18 9.86 -3.86
N ASN A 267 13.01 9.67 -4.45
CA ASN A 267 12.57 8.41 -5.02
C ASN A 267 12.85 8.23 -6.53
N LYS A 268 13.46 9.22 -7.21
CA LYS A 268 13.67 9.15 -8.67
C LYS A 268 14.48 7.92 -9.11
N ALA A 269 15.57 7.61 -8.39
CA ALA A 269 16.38 6.43 -8.68
C ALA A 269 15.60 5.13 -8.42
N ILE A 270 14.81 5.08 -7.32
CA ILE A 270 13.94 3.95 -6.98
C ILE A 270 12.89 3.72 -8.07
N ILE A 271 12.28 4.79 -8.59
CA ILE A 271 11.30 4.73 -9.69
C ILE A 271 11.96 4.16 -10.95
N ALA A 272 13.12 4.69 -11.34
CA ALA A 272 13.84 4.27 -12.55
C ALA A 272 14.19 2.77 -12.49
N GLU A 273 14.75 2.31 -11.37
CA GLU A 273 15.10 0.90 -11.17
C GLU A 273 13.83 0.01 -11.16
N THR A 274 12.77 0.44 -10.46
CA THR A 274 11.51 -0.30 -10.41
C THR A 274 10.90 -0.49 -11.80
N ILE A 275 10.91 0.56 -12.64
CA ILE A 275 10.37 0.48 -14.01
C ILE A 275 11.20 -0.48 -14.86
N ALA A 276 12.53 -0.43 -14.77
CA ALA A 276 13.42 -1.32 -15.50
C ALA A 276 13.19 -2.80 -15.10
N LEU A 277 13.13 -3.10 -13.81
CA LEU A 277 12.87 -4.44 -13.31
C LEU A 277 11.48 -4.97 -13.69
N ARG A 278 10.45 -4.12 -13.67
CA ARG A 278 9.10 -4.48 -14.13
C ARG A 278 9.06 -4.79 -15.62
N ALA A 279 9.80 -4.05 -16.45
CA ALA A 279 9.90 -4.32 -17.88
C ALA A 279 10.63 -5.65 -18.13
N GLU A 280 11.72 -5.93 -17.41
CA GLU A 280 12.45 -7.20 -17.47
C GLU A 280 11.55 -8.37 -17.04
N ARG A 281 10.82 -8.24 -15.93
CA ARG A 281 9.84 -9.25 -15.47
C ARG A 281 8.83 -9.60 -16.55
N ALA A 282 8.23 -8.59 -17.19
CA ALA A 282 7.27 -8.80 -18.25
C ALA A 282 7.87 -9.58 -19.42
N LYS A 283 9.07 -9.20 -19.85
CA LYS A 283 9.79 -9.87 -20.93
C LYS A 283 10.13 -11.32 -20.60
N LEU A 284 10.61 -11.61 -19.40
CA LEU A 284 10.87 -12.98 -18.93
C LEU A 284 9.63 -13.87 -19.01
N LEU A 285 8.47 -13.32 -18.69
CA LEU A 285 7.17 -14.00 -18.70
C LEU A 285 6.49 -14.01 -20.09
N GLY A 286 7.14 -13.46 -21.14
CA GLY A 286 6.62 -13.45 -22.51
C GLY A 286 5.58 -12.38 -22.82
N TYR A 287 5.47 -11.34 -21.96
CA TYR A 287 4.54 -10.22 -22.18
C TYR A 287 5.23 -9.04 -22.89
N PRO A 288 4.51 -8.32 -23.79
CA PRO A 288 5.06 -7.15 -24.49
C PRO A 288 5.44 -6.00 -23.55
N SER A 289 4.71 -5.84 -22.42
CA SER A 289 4.99 -4.84 -21.38
C SER A 289 4.44 -5.27 -20.04
N PHE A 290 4.86 -4.57 -18.97
CA PHE A 290 4.33 -4.79 -17.63
C PHE A 290 2.82 -4.50 -17.54
N ALA A 291 2.29 -3.56 -18.33
CA ALA A 291 0.85 -3.32 -18.41
C ALA A 291 0.10 -4.54 -18.97
N HIS A 292 0.58 -5.16 -20.04
CA HIS A 292 -0.02 -6.40 -20.56
C HIS A 292 0.01 -7.52 -19.52
N TYR A 293 1.14 -7.72 -18.84
CA TYR A 293 1.26 -8.68 -17.74
C TYR A 293 0.24 -8.41 -16.61
N ARG A 294 0.08 -7.17 -16.17
CA ARG A 294 -0.83 -6.82 -15.07
C ARG A 294 -2.29 -7.00 -15.46
N LEU A 295 -2.66 -6.64 -16.67
CA LEU A 295 -4.04 -6.61 -17.13
C LEU A 295 -4.57 -7.95 -17.64
N ASP A 296 -3.72 -8.88 -18.01
CA ASP A 296 -4.10 -10.20 -18.50
C ASP A 296 -5.09 -10.93 -17.58
N ASP A 297 -4.91 -10.80 -16.26
CA ASP A 297 -5.78 -11.38 -15.23
C ASP A 297 -6.64 -10.31 -14.52
N ALA A 298 -6.96 -9.22 -15.19
CA ALA A 298 -7.84 -8.18 -14.70
C ALA A 298 -9.08 -8.07 -15.59
N MET A 299 -10.13 -7.39 -15.10
CA MET A 299 -11.38 -7.19 -15.87
C MET A 299 -11.13 -6.54 -17.24
N ALA A 300 -10.22 -5.58 -17.31
CA ALA A 300 -9.93 -4.84 -18.55
C ALA A 300 -9.16 -5.64 -19.60
N LYS A 301 -8.44 -6.69 -19.21
CA LYS A 301 -7.65 -7.60 -20.06
C LYS A 301 -6.49 -6.94 -20.80
N THR A 302 -6.68 -5.77 -21.43
CA THR A 302 -5.67 -5.14 -22.30
C THR A 302 -5.44 -3.67 -21.96
N PRO A 303 -4.22 -3.13 -22.22
CA PRO A 303 -3.95 -1.69 -22.07
C PRO A 303 -4.85 -0.81 -22.94
N GLU A 304 -5.27 -1.31 -24.11
CA GLU A 304 -6.16 -0.61 -25.04
C GLU A 304 -7.55 -0.42 -24.44
N ALA A 305 -8.10 -1.46 -23.79
CA ALA A 305 -9.40 -1.37 -23.10
C ALA A 305 -9.36 -0.33 -21.97
N VAL A 306 -8.27 -0.32 -21.18
CA VAL A 306 -8.06 0.70 -20.13
C VAL A 306 -7.98 2.10 -20.73
N ARG A 307 -7.18 2.27 -21.81
CA ARG A 307 -7.01 3.57 -22.48
C ARG A 307 -8.33 4.09 -23.04
N ASN A 308 -9.10 3.23 -23.68
CA ASN A 308 -10.40 3.60 -24.24
C ASN A 308 -11.38 4.07 -23.15
N LEU A 309 -11.46 3.34 -22.02
CA LEU A 309 -12.27 3.76 -20.88
C LEU A 309 -11.81 5.10 -20.32
N LEU A 310 -10.51 5.26 -20.08
CA LEU A 310 -9.95 6.51 -19.56
C LEU A 310 -10.20 7.69 -20.49
N GLN A 311 -10.05 7.52 -21.81
CA GLN A 311 -10.32 8.59 -22.79
C GLN A 311 -11.79 8.96 -22.88
N THR A 312 -12.68 7.97 -22.74
CA THR A 312 -14.13 8.20 -22.71
C THR A 312 -14.52 9.08 -21.52
N VAL A 313 -13.93 8.84 -20.35
CA VAL A 313 -14.17 9.64 -19.14
C VAL A 313 -13.41 10.97 -19.18
N TRP A 314 -12.16 10.97 -19.65
CA TRP A 314 -11.29 12.16 -19.65
C TRP A 314 -11.82 13.32 -20.47
N LYS A 315 -12.34 13.04 -21.66
CA LYS A 315 -12.84 14.10 -22.55
C LYS A 315 -13.92 14.98 -21.89
N PRO A 316 -15.05 14.43 -21.41
CA PRO A 316 -16.07 15.22 -20.73
C PRO A 316 -15.60 15.78 -19.38
N ALA A 317 -14.80 15.02 -18.62
CA ALA A 317 -14.27 15.48 -17.33
C ALA A 317 -13.36 16.71 -17.50
N ARG A 318 -12.50 16.73 -18.54
CA ARG A 318 -11.65 17.88 -18.84
C ARG A 318 -12.48 19.13 -19.19
N VAL A 319 -13.53 18.99 -19.98
CA VAL A 319 -14.43 20.10 -20.31
C VAL A 319 -15.07 20.66 -19.04
N SER A 320 -15.60 19.79 -18.17
CA SER A 320 -16.18 20.19 -16.88
C SER A 320 -15.15 20.88 -15.98
N ALA A 321 -13.95 20.34 -15.86
CA ALA A 321 -12.89 20.94 -15.04
C ALA A 321 -12.45 22.33 -15.55
N LEU A 322 -12.42 22.54 -16.88
CA LEU A 322 -12.11 23.84 -17.47
C LEU A 322 -13.22 24.86 -17.17
N LYS A 323 -14.49 24.44 -17.25
CA LYS A 323 -15.61 25.28 -16.83
C LYS A 323 -15.54 25.65 -15.35
N ASP A 324 -15.28 24.68 -14.48
CA ASP A 324 -15.09 24.92 -13.05
C ASP A 324 -13.93 25.91 -12.79
N ARG A 325 -12.83 25.77 -13.51
CA ARG A 325 -11.70 26.71 -13.44
C ARG A 325 -12.12 28.14 -13.79
N ASP A 326 -12.85 28.31 -14.89
CA ASP A 326 -13.26 29.63 -15.38
C ASP A 326 -14.26 30.29 -14.41
N GLU A 327 -15.21 29.51 -13.86
CA GLU A 327 -16.11 29.97 -12.80
C GLU A 327 -15.35 30.38 -11.52
N MET A 328 -14.34 29.61 -11.12
CA MET A 328 -13.50 29.97 -9.95
C MET A 328 -12.66 31.21 -10.22
N GLN A 329 -12.17 31.41 -11.43
CA GLN A 329 -11.43 32.64 -11.79
C GLN A 329 -12.34 33.87 -11.75
N GLU A 330 -13.62 33.73 -12.07
CA GLU A 330 -14.60 34.81 -11.94
C GLU A 330 -14.87 35.15 -10.47
N ILE A 331 -15.01 34.15 -9.60
CA ILE A 331 -15.16 34.39 -8.16
C ILE A 331 -13.97 35.18 -7.61
N ILE A 332 -12.74 34.87 -8.02
CA ILE A 332 -11.55 35.63 -7.61
C ILE A 332 -11.68 37.10 -8.01
N ARG A 333 -12.14 37.41 -9.23
CA ARG A 333 -12.35 38.81 -9.70
C ARG A 333 -13.44 39.52 -8.94
N GLU A 334 -14.56 38.85 -8.70
CA GLU A 334 -15.69 39.41 -7.93
C GLU A 334 -15.29 39.74 -6.48
N GLU A 335 -14.36 38.97 -5.90
CA GLU A 335 -13.80 39.21 -4.57
C GLU A 335 -12.66 40.25 -4.55
N GLY A 336 -12.40 40.91 -5.70
CA GLY A 336 -11.35 41.92 -5.81
C GLY A 336 -9.94 41.37 -6.00
N GLY A 337 -9.80 40.04 -6.20
CA GLY A 337 -8.51 39.40 -6.46
C GLY A 337 -8.01 39.66 -7.88
N ASN A 338 -6.73 40.01 -8.03
CA ASN A 338 -6.07 40.29 -9.29
C ASN A 338 -5.07 39.20 -9.72
N PHE A 339 -5.21 37.98 -9.17
CA PHE A 339 -4.32 36.87 -9.46
C PHE A 339 -4.96 35.77 -10.30
N LYS A 340 -4.14 35.03 -11.04
CA LYS A 340 -4.59 33.85 -11.77
C LYS A 340 -4.72 32.67 -10.82
N LEU A 341 -5.83 31.92 -10.95
CA LEU A 341 -6.07 30.69 -10.20
C LEU A 341 -4.91 29.70 -10.39
N ALA A 342 -4.30 29.29 -9.31
CA ALA A 342 -3.25 28.27 -9.25
C ALA A 342 -3.72 27.01 -8.52
N ALA A 343 -2.91 25.96 -8.53
CA ALA A 343 -3.29 24.67 -7.94
C ALA A 343 -3.55 24.77 -6.42
N TRP A 344 -2.80 25.59 -5.71
CA TRP A 344 -2.98 25.84 -4.27
C TRP A 344 -4.18 26.71 -3.91
N ASP A 345 -4.81 27.36 -4.90
CA ASP A 345 -6.05 28.15 -4.72
C ASP A 345 -7.30 27.29 -4.93
N TRP A 346 -7.21 26.15 -5.61
CA TRP A 346 -8.35 25.36 -6.06
C TRP A 346 -9.29 24.95 -4.92
N ARG A 347 -8.74 24.43 -3.81
CA ARG A 347 -9.54 24.00 -2.66
C ARG A 347 -10.20 25.19 -1.96
N TRP A 348 -9.48 26.27 -1.82
CA TRP A 348 -9.96 27.51 -1.17
C TRP A 348 -11.10 28.16 -1.94
N VAL A 349 -10.94 28.41 -3.24
CA VAL A 349 -12.00 29.01 -4.09
C VAL A 349 -13.19 28.08 -4.22
N ARG A 350 -12.95 26.76 -4.30
CA ARG A 350 -14.07 25.78 -4.35
C ARG A 350 -14.91 25.82 -3.07
N ALA A 351 -14.31 26.00 -1.91
CA ALA A 351 -15.05 26.14 -0.64
C ALA A 351 -15.93 27.41 -0.65
N SER A 352 -15.39 28.55 -1.09
CA SER A 352 -16.15 29.81 -1.29
C SER A 352 -17.31 29.63 -2.27
N ARG A 353 -17.11 28.91 -3.38
CA ARG A 353 -18.16 28.59 -4.37
C ARG A 353 -19.31 27.79 -3.76
N CYS A 354 -19.00 26.79 -2.93
CA CYS A 354 -20.02 25.97 -2.27
C CYS A 354 -20.89 26.81 -1.34
N VAL A 355 -20.28 27.69 -0.54
CA VAL A 355 -21.00 28.58 0.38
C VAL A 355 -21.94 29.54 -0.40
N ARG A 356 -21.48 30.14 -1.49
CA ARG A 356 -22.29 31.06 -2.32
C ARG A 356 -23.46 30.33 -3.01
N ARG A 357 -23.26 29.12 -3.48
CA ARG A 357 -24.32 28.32 -4.09
C ARG A 357 -25.43 27.96 -3.10
N TRP A 358 -25.04 27.66 -1.85
CA TRP A 358 -25.95 27.42 -0.74
C TRP A 358 -26.72 28.69 -0.33
N SER A 359 -26.04 29.81 -0.22
CA SER A 359 -26.68 31.10 0.12
C SER A 359 -27.67 31.54 -0.96
N ARG A 360 -27.35 31.40 -2.24
CA ARG A 360 -28.29 31.72 -3.35
C ARG A 360 -29.51 30.79 -3.36
N ALA A 361 -29.32 29.47 -3.06
CA ALA A 361 -30.41 28.50 -2.99
C ALA A 361 -31.34 28.74 -1.80
N LEU A 362 -30.86 29.34 -0.70
CA LEU A 362 -31.67 29.75 0.46
C LEU A 362 -32.40 31.09 0.24
N CYS A 363 -31.85 31.99 -0.59
CA CYS A 363 -32.50 33.26 -0.92
C CYS A 363 -33.58 33.14 -2.01
N THR A 364 -33.68 31.99 -2.67
CA THR A 364 -34.68 31.72 -3.74
C THR A 364 -35.83 30.82 -3.25
N ARG A 365 -35.93 30.57 -1.97
CA ARG A 365 -37.07 29.96 -1.27
C ARG A 365 -37.66 30.97 -0.28
#